data_2b93c6efbff02baaaee737e4dd54343f
#
_entry.id   2b93c6efbff02baaaee737e4dd54343f
#
_cell.length_a   1.000
_cell.length_b   1.000
_cell.length_c   1.000
_cell.angle_alpha   90.00
_cell.angle_beta   90.00
_cell.angle_gamma   90.00
#
_symmetry.space_group_name_H-M   'P 1'
#
loop_
_entity.id
_entity.type
_entity.pdbx_description
1 polymer ?
#
loop_
_entity_poly.entity_id
_entity_poly.type
_entity_poly.pdbx_seq_one_letter_code
_entity_poly.pdbx_strand_id
1 'polypeptide(L)'
;MKNVLIVRANNRPDGISTKMYEIFSSEIEKNDNLNVATFDVFKENIPHFGQDLFNAFGKLQNGEELNELEAASIAACQKAQDAFKAADIIVYAFPLWNLSIPGALKSFLDYVTMSGFTFKYNEQGQLVHLMPEKKVIILNARGSIFTGNG
;
A
#
# COMPACT_ATOMS: atom_id res chain seq x y z
N MET A 1 0.96 -2.19 22.58
CA MET A 1 1.79 -2.52 21.41
C MET A 1 1.18 -1.83 20.19
N LYS A 2 1.99 -1.17 19.36
CA LYS A 2 1.55 -0.52 18.12
C LYS A 2 1.88 -1.38 16.92
N ASN A 3 0.95 -1.50 15.98
CA ASN A 3 1.18 -2.22 14.73
C ASN A 3 1.77 -1.28 13.68
N VAL A 4 2.92 -1.66 13.12
CA VAL A 4 3.62 -0.94 12.06
C VAL A 4 3.58 -1.77 10.80
N LEU A 5 3.06 -1.19 9.71
CA LEU A 5 3.15 -1.78 8.38
C LEU A 5 4.20 -1.03 7.58
N ILE A 6 5.23 -1.72 7.12
CA ILE A 6 6.18 -1.18 6.14
C ILE A 6 5.76 -1.66 4.75
N VAL A 7 5.37 -0.72 3.90
CA VAL A 7 5.13 -0.97 2.47
C VAL A 7 6.43 -0.73 1.72
N ARG A 8 7.10 -1.82 1.38
CA ARG A 8 8.38 -1.80 0.65
C ARG A 8 8.12 -1.80 -0.85
N ALA A 9 8.61 -0.78 -1.54
CA ALA A 9 8.41 -0.60 -2.98
C ALA A 9 9.71 -0.33 -3.73
N ASN A 10 10.72 -1.18 -3.50
CA ASN A 10 11.94 -1.24 -4.28
C ASN A 10 12.45 -2.68 -4.36
N ASN A 11 12.69 -3.18 -5.57
CA ASN A 11 13.25 -4.52 -5.82
C ASN A 11 14.71 -4.49 -6.30
N ARG A 12 15.33 -3.31 -6.34
CA ARG A 12 16.75 -3.19 -6.68
C ARG A 12 17.61 -3.51 -5.44
N PRO A 13 18.50 -4.53 -5.49
CA PRO A 13 19.29 -4.92 -4.32
C PRO A 13 20.30 -3.85 -3.89
N ASP A 14 20.78 -3.03 -4.84
CA ASP A 14 21.73 -1.94 -4.64
C ASP A 14 21.07 -0.55 -4.41
N GLY A 15 19.75 -0.52 -4.34
CA GLY A 15 18.98 0.73 -4.23
C GLY A 15 19.18 1.44 -2.89
N ILE A 16 19.27 2.76 -2.90
CA ILE A 16 19.37 3.57 -1.68
C ILE A 16 18.13 3.39 -0.80
N SER A 17 16.92 3.37 -1.39
CA SER A 17 15.69 3.13 -0.61
C SER A 17 15.62 1.72 -0.03
N THR A 18 16.28 0.73 -0.65
CA THR A 18 16.44 -0.61 -0.07
C THR A 18 17.27 -0.53 1.21
N LYS A 19 18.41 0.17 1.18
CA LYS A 19 19.27 0.37 2.36
C LYS A 19 18.55 1.17 3.45
N MET A 20 17.80 2.21 3.09
CA MET A 20 16.99 2.96 4.04
C MET A 20 15.95 2.08 4.73
N TYR A 21 15.26 1.23 3.97
CA TYR A 21 14.32 0.24 4.50
C TYR A 21 15.01 -0.72 5.48
N GLU A 22 16.15 -1.30 5.10
CA GLU A 22 16.87 -2.28 5.91
C GLU A 22 17.33 -1.69 7.25
N ILE A 23 17.90 -0.48 7.23
CA ILE A 23 18.33 0.22 8.45
C ILE A 23 17.10 0.54 9.31
N PHE A 24 16.06 1.11 8.74
CA PHE A 24 14.85 1.48 9.47
C PHE A 24 14.19 0.26 10.10
N SER A 25 14.00 -0.83 9.33
CA SER A 25 13.38 -2.07 9.80
C SER A 25 14.17 -2.67 10.96
N SER A 26 15.49 -2.78 10.80
CA SER A 26 16.36 -3.33 11.85
C SER A 26 16.35 -2.51 13.15
N GLU A 27 16.14 -1.20 13.06
CA GLU A 27 16.05 -0.36 14.27
C GLU A 27 14.69 -0.45 14.96
N ILE A 28 13.61 -0.41 14.21
CA ILE A 28 12.27 -0.45 14.84
C ILE A 28 11.92 -1.83 15.39
N GLU A 29 12.45 -2.92 14.81
CA GLU A 29 12.27 -4.30 15.30
C GLU A 29 12.91 -4.55 16.67
N LYS A 30 13.83 -3.70 17.11
CA LYS A 30 14.41 -3.75 18.48
C LYS A 30 13.46 -3.21 19.56
N ASN A 31 12.35 -2.60 19.16
CA ASN A 31 11.39 -2.02 20.10
C ASN A 31 10.25 -2.99 20.40
N ASP A 32 10.28 -3.61 21.57
CA ASP A 32 9.29 -4.61 22.02
C ASP A 32 7.85 -4.06 22.09
N ASN A 33 7.65 -2.75 22.00
CA ASN A 33 6.31 -2.13 21.96
C ASN A 33 5.74 -2.00 20.54
N LEU A 34 6.48 -2.45 19.53
CA LEU A 34 6.07 -2.42 18.13
C LEU A 34 5.92 -3.84 17.59
N ASN A 35 4.81 -4.06 16.87
CA ASN A 35 4.61 -5.25 16.07
C ASN A 35 4.78 -4.86 14.60
N VAL A 36 5.89 -5.29 13.98
CA VAL A 36 6.30 -4.84 12.65
C VAL A 36 5.99 -5.91 11.61
N ALA A 37 5.27 -5.51 10.56
CA ALA A 37 5.00 -6.33 9.38
C ALA A 37 5.47 -5.60 8.11
N THR A 38 5.95 -6.34 7.12
CA THR A 38 6.34 -5.80 5.81
C THR A 38 5.43 -6.34 4.72
N PHE A 39 4.92 -5.43 3.89
CA PHE A 39 4.25 -5.73 2.62
C PHE A 39 5.19 -5.31 1.49
N ASP A 40 5.82 -6.29 0.83
CA ASP A 40 6.71 -6.05 -0.31
C ASP A 40 5.90 -6.11 -1.60
N VAL A 41 5.61 -4.97 -2.21
CA VAL A 41 4.72 -4.86 -3.37
C VAL A 41 5.23 -5.59 -4.61
N PHE A 42 6.54 -5.85 -4.70
CA PHE A 42 7.13 -6.62 -5.80
C PHE A 42 7.08 -8.13 -5.55
N LYS A 43 7.19 -8.57 -4.28
CA LYS A 43 7.06 -9.99 -3.94
C LYS A 43 5.62 -10.46 -3.96
N GLU A 44 4.70 -9.61 -3.55
CA GLU A 44 3.26 -9.91 -3.56
C GLU A 44 2.69 -9.98 -4.99
N ASN A 45 3.39 -9.41 -5.97
CA ASN A 45 3.02 -9.44 -7.38
C ASN A 45 1.54 -9.07 -7.61
N ILE A 46 1.10 -8.00 -6.96
CA ILE A 46 -0.30 -7.57 -6.99
C ILE A 46 -0.69 -7.11 -8.41
N PRO A 47 -1.85 -7.55 -8.94
CA PRO A 47 -2.37 -7.09 -10.21
C PRO A 47 -2.62 -5.58 -10.20
N HIS A 48 -2.58 -4.95 -11.38
CA HIS A 48 -2.99 -3.55 -11.48
C HIS A 48 -4.48 -3.40 -11.11
N PHE A 49 -4.77 -2.32 -10.41
CA PHE A 49 -6.14 -1.96 -10.10
C PHE A 49 -6.90 -1.62 -11.40
N GLY A 50 -8.02 -2.27 -11.64
CA GLY A 50 -8.76 -2.05 -12.88
C GLY A 50 -9.97 -2.96 -13.06
N GLN A 51 -10.32 -3.22 -14.33
CA GLN A 51 -11.56 -3.87 -14.72
C GLN A 51 -11.74 -5.28 -14.12
N ASP A 52 -10.65 -6.06 -13.98
CA ASP A 52 -10.74 -7.41 -13.40
C ASP A 52 -11.25 -7.38 -11.96
N LEU A 53 -10.82 -6.40 -11.17
CA LEU A 53 -11.32 -6.22 -9.81
C LEU A 53 -12.80 -5.80 -9.79
N PHE A 54 -13.21 -4.88 -10.68
CA PHE A 54 -14.60 -4.45 -10.76
C PHE A 54 -15.52 -5.56 -11.23
N ASN A 55 -15.10 -6.35 -12.22
CA ASN A 55 -15.82 -7.54 -12.68
C ASN A 55 -15.97 -8.54 -11.54
N ALA A 56 -14.89 -8.78 -10.79
CA ALA A 56 -14.90 -9.70 -9.66
C ALA A 56 -15.92 -9.29 -8.60
N PHE A 57 -15.98 -8.02 -8.23
CA PHE A 57 -17.00 -7.53 -7.29
C PHE A 57 -18.43 -7.74 -7.82
N GLY A 58 -18.68 -7.45 -9.10
CA GLY A 58 -19.99 -7.67 -9.72
C GLY A 58 -20.38 -9.15 -9.70
N LYS A 59 -19.47 -10.02 -10.07
CA LYS A 59 -19.70 -11.48 -10.07
C LYS A 59 -19.96 -12.02 -8.67
N LEU A 60 -19.16 -11.60 -7.67
CA LEU A 60 -19.38 -12.03 -6.29
C LEU A 60 -20.76 -11.62 -5.75
N GLN A 61 -21.24 -10.43 -6.10
CA GLN A 61 -22.60 -9.99 -5.74
C GLN A 61 -23.71 -10.87 -6.37
N ASN A 62 -23.44 -11.37 -7.57
CA ASN A 62 -24.38 -12.23 -8.30
C ASN A 62 -24.22 -13.73 -8.00
N GLY A 63 -23.23 -14.13 -7.19
CA GLY A 63 -22.90 -15.53 -6.93
C GLY A 63 -22.27 -16.27 -8.11
N GLU A 64 -21.61 -15.52 -9.01
CA GLU A 64 -20.95 -16.08 -10.21
C GLU A 64 -19.51 -16.47 -9.90
N GLU A 65 -18.95 -17.40 -10.68
CA GLU A 65 -17.57 -17.85 -10.58
C GLU A 65 -16.58 -16.81 -11.13
N LEU A 66 -15.47 -16.64 -10.43
CA LEU A 66 -14.37 -15.78 -10.86
C LEU A 66 -13.41 -16.54 -11.79
N ASN A 67 -12.86 -15.85 -12.78
CA ASN A 67 -11.69 -16.34 -13.49
C ASN A 67 -10.40 -16.12 -12.67
N GLU A 68 -9.27 -16.62 -13.16
CA GLU A 68 -7.98 -16.56 -12.45
C GLU A 68 -7.52 -15.12 -12.14
N LEU A 69 -7.67 -14.18 -13.09
CA LEU A 69 -7.27 -12.79 -12.91
C LEU A 69 -8.18 -12.05 -11.93
N GLU A 70 -9.48 -12.29 -12.01
CA GLU A 70 -10.46 -11.75 -11.07
C GLU A 70 -10.22 -12.27 -9.65
N ALA A 71 -9.97 -13.56 -9.49
CA ALA A 71 -9.65 -14.18 -8.21
C ALA A 71 -8.34 -13.64 -7.63
N ALA A 72 -7.30 -13.48 -8.46
CA ALA A 72 -6.03 -12.90 -8.05
C ALA A 72 -6.19 -11.43 -7.60
N SER A 73 -7.02 -10.65 -8.31
CA SER A 73 -7.30 -9.25 -7.97
C SER A 73 -8.04 -9.12 -6.62
N ILE A 74 -9.03 -9.97 -6.37
CA ILE A 74 -9.73 -10.00 -5.07
C ILE A 74 -8.77 -10.40 -3.94
N ALA A 75 -7.97 -11.44 -4.13
CA ALA A 75 -7.01 -11.90 -3.12
C ALA A 75 -5.97 -10.81 -2.79
N ALA A 76 -5.43 -10.13 -3.80
CA ALA A 76 -4.50 -9.03 -3.62
C ALA A 76 -5.14 -7.84 -2.91
N CYS A 77 -6.36 -7.46 -3.29
CA CYS A 77 -7.14 -6.41 -2.65
C CYS A 77 -7.36 -6.73 -1.17
N GLN A 78 -7.83 -7.91 -0.84
CA GLN A 78 -8.08 -8.35 0.53
C GLN A 78 -6.81 -8.32 1.37
N LYS A 79 -5.70 -8.88 0.85
CA LYS A 79 -4.41 -8.90 1.54
C LYS A 79 -3.87 -7.50 1.84
N ALA A 80 -3.93 -6.59 0.85
CA ALA A 80 -3.50 -5.20 1.01
C ALA A 80 -4.37 -4.47 2.05
N GLN A 81 -5.68 -4.64 1.98
CA GLN A 81 -6.64 -4.01 2.88
C GLN A 81 -6.51 -4.53 4.32
N ASP A 82 -6.33 -5.84 4.51
CA ASP A 82 -6.13 -6.44 5.84
C ASP A 82 -4.85 -5.91 6.49
N ALA A 83 -3.74 -5.87 5.75
CA ALA A 83 -2.48 -5.33 6.24
C ALA A 83 -2.61 -3.84 6.60
N PHE A 84 -3.24 -3.05 5.74
CA PHE A 84 -3.47 -1.63 5.96
C PHE A 84 -4.37 -1.38 7.17
N LYS A 85 -5.48 -2.12 7.29
CA LYS A 85 -6.44 -1.98 8.38
C LYS A 85 -5.83 -2.27 9.75
N ALA A 86 -5.00 -3.32 9.84
CA ALA A 86 -4.37 -3.75 11.07
C ALA A 86 -3.33 -2.75 11.62
N ALA A 87 -2.77 -1.89 10.77
CA ALA A 87 -1.68 -0.99 11.15
C ALA A 87 -2.17 0.29 11.83
N ASP A 88 -1.43 0.73 12.86
CA ASP A 88 -1.53 2.06 13.46
C ASP A 88 -0.61 3.05 12.76
N ILE A 89 0.53 2.56 12.28
CA ILE A 89 1.57 3.34 11.62
C ILE A 89 1.87 2.69 10.27
N ILE A 90 1.89 3.48 9.22
CA ILE A 90 2.23 3.02 7.87
C ILE A 90 3.52 3.70 7.42
N VAL A 91 4.49 2.90 7.00
CA VAL A 91 5.77 3.37 6.48
C VAL A 91 5.84 3.02 5.00
N TYR A 92 5.95 4.03 4.15
CA TYR A 92 6.19 3.82 2.72
C TYR A 92 7.68 3.99 2.41
N ALA A 93 8.34 2.92 1.97
CA ALA A 93 9.76 2.92 1.61
C ALA A 93 9.92 2.71 0.10
N PHE A 94 10.30 3.76 -0.63
CA PHE A 94 10.31 3.73 -2.09
C PHE A 94 11.32 4.72 -2.71
N PRO A 95 11.85 4.42 -3.91
CA PRO A 95 12.61 5.38 -4.70
C PRO A 95 11.68 6.30 -5.48
N LEU A 96 12.18 7.48 -5.82
CA LEU A 96 11.55 8.34 -6.83
C LEU A 96 12.01 7.86 -8.22
N TRP A 97 11.16 7.15 -8.93
CA TRP A 97 11.40 6.70 -10.30
C TRP A 97 10.62 7.56 -11.29
N ASN A 98 11.33 8.14 -12.27
CA ASN A 98 10.71 9.00 -13.29
C ASN A 98 9.83 10.11 -12.68
N LEU A 99 10.33 10.74 -11.62
CA LEU A 99 9.67 11.84 -10.89
C LEU A 99 8.34 11.44 -10.21
N SER A 100 8.13 10.14 -9.97
CA SER A 100 6.92 9.62 -9.34
C SER A 100 7.22 8.40 -8.46
N ILE A 101 6.19 7.85 -7.87
CA ILE A 101 6.26 6.59 -7.12
C ILE A 101 6.37 5.40 -8.08
N PRO A 102 6.94 4.26 -7.67
CA PRO A 102 6.90 3.03 -8.46
C PRO A 102 5.46 2.59 -8.78
N GLY A 103 5.23 2.05 -9.98
CA GLY A 103 3.89 1.60 -10.42
C GLY A 103 3.29 0.53 -9.49
N ALA A 104 4.11 -0.37 -8.95
CA ALA A 104 3.67 -1.37 -7.97
C ALA A 104 3.16 -0.74 -6.66
N LEU A 105 3.79 0.37 -6.21
CA LEU A 105 3.29 1.13 -5.05
C LEU A 105 1.96 1.79 -5.37
N LYS A 106 1.79 2.33 -6.57
CA LYS A 106 0.51 2.93 -6.99
C LYS A 106 -0.62 1.89 -6.95
N SER A 107 -0.36 0.66 -7.41
CA SER A 107 -1.34 -0.43 -7.33
C SER A 107 -1.74 -0.74 -5.88
N PHE A 108 -0.79 -0.80 -4.95
CA PHE A 108 -1.11 -0.94 -3.52
C PHE A 108 -1.98 0.20 -3.01
N LEU A 109 -1.63 1.46 -3.33
CA LEU A 109 -2.39 2.64 -2.91
C LEU A 109 -3.82 2.61 -3.47
N ASP A 110 -4.02 2.18 -4.71
CA ASP A 110 -5.35 2.05 -5.31
C ASP A 110 -6.21 1.02 -4.56
N TYR A 111 -5.64 -0.09 -4.12
CA TYR A 111 -6.36 -1.10 -3.33
C TYR A 111 -6.77 -0.61 -1.93
N VAL A 112 -5.99 0.25 -1.30
CA VAL A 112 -6.28 0.71 0.06
C VAL A 112 -7.01 2.05 0.11
N THR A 113 -7.05 2.82 -0.97
CA THR A 113 -7.81 4.08 -1.06
C THR A 113 -9.15 3.92 -1.79
N MET A 114 -9.85 2.83 -1.52
CA MET A 114 -11.13 2.51 -2.14
C MET A 114 -12.31 3.10 -1.37
N SER A 115 -13.30 3.55 -2.11
CA SER A 115 -14.62 3.85 -1.55
C SER A 115 -15.25 2.60 -0.94
N GLY A 116 -15.81 2.75 0.25
CA GLY A 116 -16.34 1.62 1.02
C GLY A 116 -15.32 0.94 1.94
N PHE A 117 -14.02 1.28 1.80
CA PHE A 117 -12.96 0.77 2.67
C PHE A 117 -12.35 1.86 3.56
N THR A 118 -11.66 2.85 3.00
CA THR A 118 -11.05 3.95 3.78
C THR A 118 -11.95 5.17 3.87
N PHE A 119 -12.83 5.34 2.91
CA PHE A 119 -13.77 6.46 2.86
C PHE A 119 -15.07 6.06 2.15
N LYS A 120 -16.07 6.90 2.27
CA LYS A 120 -17.29 6.88 1.46
C LYS A 120 -17.82 8.29 1.28
N TYR A 121 -18.74 8.47 0.36
CA TYR A 121 -19.54 9.69 0.27
C TYR A 121 -20.91 9.44 0.93
N ASN A 122 -21.37 10.41 1.73
CA ASN A 122 -22.72 10.39 2.29
C ASN A 122 -23.76 10.85 1.25
N GLU A 123 -25.04 10.86 1.64
CA GLU A 123 -26.15 11.28 0.76
C GLU A 123 -26.04 12.74 0.29
N GLN A 124 -25.30 13.58 1.02
CA GLN A 124 -25.03 14.97 0.68
C GLN A 124 -23.76 15.15 -0.19
N GLY A 125 -23.11 14.04 -0.60
CA GLY A 125 -21.89 14.06 -1.38
C GLY A 125 -20.62 14.45 -0.60
N GLN A 126 -20.67 14.45 0.74
CA GLN A 126 -19.54 14.76 1.59
C GLN A 126 -18.72 13.50 1.86
N LEU A 127 -17.38 13.67 1.89
CA LEU A 127 -16.46 12.58 2.21
C LEU A 127 -16.54 12.24 3.70
N VAL A 128 -16.70 10.97 3.98
CA VAL A 128 -16.71 10.40 5.34
C VAL A 128 -15.58 9.40 5.47
N HIS A 129 -14.75 9.56 6.48
CA HIS A 129 -13.69 8.61 6.81
C HIS A 129 -14.26 7.36 7.49
N LEU A 130 -13.81 6.19 7.06
CA LEU A 130 -14.25 4.89 7.58
C LEU A 130 -13.24 4.24 8.52
N MET A 131 -12.06 4.85 8.67
CA MET A 131 -10.99 4.32 9.52
C MET A 131 -10.48 5.39 10.49
N PRO A 132 -9.94 4.97 11.65
CA PRO A 132 -9.21 5.89 12.52
C PRO A 132 -7.99 6.46 11.81
N GLU A 133 -7.55 7.63 12.28
CA GLU A 133 -6.32 8.23 11.78
C GLU A 133 -5.13 7.30 11.97
N LYS A 134 -4.29 7.23 10.93
CA LYS A 134 -3.05 6.47 10.92
C LYS A 134 -1.87 7.41 10.77
N LYS A 135 -0.79 7.15 11.50
CA LYS A 135 0.46 7.87 11.29
C LYS A 135 1.13 7.35 10.02
N VAL A 136 1.58 8.25 9.16
CA VAL A 136 2.31 7.90 7.93
C VAL A 136 3.73 8.42 8.02
N ILE A 137 4.69 7.54 7.66
CA ILE A 137 6.11 7.86 7.56
C ILE A 137 6.54 7.55 6.12
N ILE A 138 7.29 8.45 5.51
CA ILE A 138 7.79 8.30 4.14
C ILE A 138 9.31 8.20 4.17
N LEU A 139 9.85 7.09 3.68
CA LEU A 139 11.26 6.86 3.41
C LEU A 139 11.48 6.91 1.90
N ASN A 140 11.76 8.09 1.37
CA ASN A 140 11.93 8.30 -0.06
C ASN A 140 13.39 8.59 -0.41
N ALA A 141 13.94 7.82 -1.35
CA ALA A 141 15.24 8.07 -1.96
C ALA A 141 15.07 8.66 -3.36
N ARG A 142 15.82 9.71 -3.65
CA ARG A 142 15.81 10.40 -4.96
C ARG A 142 17.22 10.87 -5.32
N GLY A 143 17.46 10.93 -6.63
CA GLY A 143 18.82 11.23 -7.15
C GLY A 143 19.17 12.72 -7.19
N SER A 144 18.23 13.63 -6.87
CA SER A 144 18.47 15.07 -6.93
C SER A 144 17.58 15.84 -5.93
N ILE A 145 17.89 17.11 -5.75
CA ILE A 145 17.05 18.05 -4.98
C ILE A 145 16.01 18.64 -5.94
N PHE A 146 14.74 18.37 -5.67
CA PHE A 146 13.60 18.86 -6.48
C PHE A 146 12.83 19.97 -5.78
N THR A 147 13.41 20.54 -4.72
CA THR A 147 12.88 21.70 -3.98
C THR A 147 13.80 22.89 -4.16
N GLY A 148 13.25 24.01 -4.54
CA GLY A 148 13.98 25.23 -4.83
C GLY A 148 14.07 25.53 -6.31
N ASN A 149 14.59 26.71 -6.65
CA ASN A 149 14.73 27.17 -8.01
C ASN A 149 15.73 26.27 -8.77
N GLY A 150 15.18 25.33 -9.52
CA GLY A 150 15.91 24.58 -10.53
C GLY A 150 15.90 25.30 -11.84
#